data_f1f2d0cbf33516e73eb5d4553ceed79c
#
_entry.id   f1f2d0cbf33516e73eb5d4553ceed79c
#
_cell.length_a   1.000
_cell.length_b   1.000
_cell.length_c   1.000
_cell.angle_alpha   90.00
_cell.angle_beta   90.00
_cell.angle_gamma   90.00
#
_symmetry.space_group_name_H-M   'P 1'
#
loop_
_entity.id
_entity.type
_entity.pdbx_description
1 polymer ?
#
loop_
_entity_poly.entity_id
_entity_poly.type
_entity_poly.pdbx_seq_one_letter_code
_entity_poly.pdbx_strand_id
1 'polypeptide(L)'
;MAKKKAKTNAIRIVEQKKIAYTEHEYPWQDEHVSGKEVAEILNVDTARIFKTLVAVGNKTGPLVVVMPSHTELDLKKIAKVSGNKKVEMLHVHDLEELTGYIRGGCSPVGMKKQLPTYIDQSALNYETITVSAGRRGLQMELSPTDLGSLVRATFDSIHTN
;
A
#
# COMPACT_ATOMS: atom_id res chain seq x y z
N MET A 1 17.38 -23.24 16.00
CA MET A 1 17.16 -22.55 14.69
C MET A 1 15.88 -21.75 14.72
N ALA A 2 15.98 -20.47 14.37
CA ALA A 2 14.78 -19.67 14.21
C ALA A 2 13.95 -20.23 13.04
N LYS A 3 12.66 -20.48 13.28
CA LYS A 3 11.78 -20.88 12.20
C LYS A 3 11.67 -19.75 11.20
N LYS A 4 11.91 -20.06 9.94
CA LYS A 4 11.67 -19.12 8.86
C LYS A 4 10.19 -18.80 8.83
N LYS A 5 9.82 -17.51 8.93
CA LYS A 5 8.42 -17.10 8.87
C LYS A 5 7.88 -17.41 7.48
N ALA A 6 6.62 -17.85 7.43
CA ALA A 6 5.95 -18.13 6.17
C ALA A 6 5.88 -16.84 5.33
N LYS A 7 6.06 -16.97 4.03
CA LYS A 7 5.92 -15.84 3.11
C LYS A 7 4.46 -15.37 3.09
N THR A 8 4.28 -14.07 3.01
CA THR A 8 2.94 -13.48 2.87
C THR A 8 2.39 -13.76 1.47
N ASN A 9 1.08 -13.62 1.33
CA ASN A 9 0.45 -13.74 0.02
C ASN A 9 1.01 -12.72 -0.97
N ALA A 10 1.26 -11.48 -0.51
CA ALA A 10 1.85 -10.45 -1.34
C ALA A 10 3.21 -10.85 -1.89
N ILE A 11 4.10 -11.36 -1.04
CA ILE A 11 5.45 -11.78 -1.46
C ILE A 11 5.38 -12.97 -2.41
N ARG A 12 4.51 -13.95 -2.14
CA ARG A 12 4.34 -15.09 -3.05
C ARG A 12 3.94 -14.65 -4.45
N ILE A 13 3.02 -13.70 -4.55
CA ILE A 13 2.55 -13.20 -5.85
C ILE A 13 3.68 -12.46 -6.58
N VAL A 14 4.42 -11.59 -5.88
CA VAL A 14 5.54 -10.85 -6.47
C VAL A 14 6.60 -11.82 -7.00
N GLU A 15 6.91 -12.88 -6.25
CA GLU A 15 7.86 -13.90 -6.68
C GLU A 15 7.34 -14.70 -7.88
N GLN A 16 6.06 -15.10 -7.88
CA GLN A 16 5.45 -15.81 -9.00
C GLN A 16 5.52 -15.01 -10.29
N LYS A 17 5.37 -13.70 -10.20
CA LYS A 17 5.43 -12.81 -11.36
C LYS A 17 6.87 -12.42 -11.72
N LYS A 18 7.85 -12.94 -10.99
CA LYS A 18 9.28 -12.68 -11.22
C LYS A 18 9.63 -11.20 -11.17
N ILE A 19 8.97 -10.48 -10.29
CA ILE A 19 9.23 -9.05 -10.05
C ILE A 19 10.36 -8.93 -9.04
N ALA A 20 11.37 -8.12 -9.36
CA ALA A 20 12.48 -7.86 -8.44
C ALA A 20 11.98 -7.06 -7.24
N TYR A 21 12.36 -7.48 -6.04
CA TYR A 21 11.99 -6.79 -4.81
C TYR A 21 13.02 -7.04 -3.73
N THR A 22 13.03 -6.16 -2.73
CA THR A 22 13.85 -6.31 -1.52
C THR A 22 12.94 -6.31 -0.31
N GLU A 23 13.11 -7.28 0.58
CA GLU A 23 12.38 -7.31 1.85
C GLU A 23 13.08 -6.43 2.87
N HIS A 24 12.28 -5.72 3.67
CA HIS A 24 12.75 -4.95 4.81
C HIS A 24 11.91 -5.34 6.01
N GLU A 25 12.55 -5.83 7.07
CA GLU A 25 11.89 -6.12 8.34
C GLU A 25 12.24 -5.04 9.36
N TYR A 26 11.28 -4.72 10.20
CA TYR A 26 11.51 -3.83 11.33
C TYR A 26 10.71 -4.35 12.54
N PRO A 27 11.18 -4.06 13.78
CA PRO A 27 10.44 -4.51 14.97
C PRO A 27 9.08 -3.85 15.02
N TRP A 28 8.03 -4.67 15.08
CA TRP A 28 6.68 -4.16 15.31
C TRP A 28 6.44 -4.11 16.81
N GLN A 29 6.00 -2.96 17.29
CA GLN A 29 5.53 -2.79 18.65
C GLN A 29 4.03 -2.53 18.61
N ASP A 30 3.32 -2.78 19.71
CA ASP A 30 1.87 -2.58 19.78
C ASP A 30 1.47 -1.13 19.49
N GLU A 31 2.39 -0.20 19.64
CA GLU A 31 2.17 1.19 19.27
C GLU A 31 2.37 1.37 17.77
N HIS A 32 1.56 2.24 17.19
CA HIS A 32 1.62 2.53 15.77
C HIS A 32 2.95 3.17 15.38
N VAL A 33 3.64 2.54 14.45
CA VAL A 33 4.90 3.07 13.90
C VAL A 33 4.56 3.90 12.66
N SER A 34 4.94 5.18 12.67
CA SER A 34 4.69 6.09 11.55
C SER A 34 5.58 5.75 10.35
N GLY A 35 5.17 6.20 9.16
CA GLY A 35 6.01 6.07 7.96
C GLY A 35 7.37 6.72 8.13
N LYS A 36 7.45 7.84 8.86
CA LYS A 36 8.71 8.52 9.15
C LYS A 36 9.63 7.63 10.00
N GLU A 37 9.08 6.96 11.02
CA GLU A 37 9.85 6.05 11.86
C GLU A 37 10.32 4.84 11.07
N VAL A 38 9.47 4.28 10.21
CA VAL A 38 9.85 3.17 9.33
C VAL A 38 10.98 3.60 8.40
N ALA A 39 10.90 4.80 7.80
CA ALA A 39 11.94 5.32 6.93
C ALA A 39 13.27 5.46 7.65
N GLU A 40 13.26 5.94 8.89
CA GLU A 40 14.46 6.05 9.72
C GLU A 40 15.07 4.69 10.02
N ILE A 41 14.24 3.71 10.41
CA ILE A 41 14.68 2.35 10.71
C ILE A 41 15.31 1.69 9.49
N LEU A 42 14.68 1.85 8.31
CA LEU A 42 15.16 1.24 7.08
C LEU A 42 16.24 2.07 6.36
N ASN A 43 16.54 3.25 6.87
CA ASN A 43 17.51 4.18 6.28
C ASN A 43 17.17 4.52 4.82
N VAL A 44 15.91 4.85 4.58
CA VAL A 44 15.41 5.26 3.26
C VAL A 44 14.71 6.62 3.37
N ASP A 45 14.54 7.30 2.24
CA ASP A 45 13.82 8.57 2.18
C ASP A 45 12.34 8.36 2.54
N THR A 46 11.83 9.15 3.48
CA THR A 46 10.42 9.08 3.91
C THR A 46 9.46 9.21 2.72
N ALA A 47 9.80 10.03 1.73
CA ALA A 47 8.95 10.22 0.54
C ALA A 47 8.80 8.95 -0.29
N ARG A 48 9.64 7.93 -0.08
CA ARG A 48 9.59 6.65 -0.78
C ARG A 48 8.82 5.59 0.00
N ILE A 49 8.40 5.88 1.22
CA ILE A 49 7.57 4.97 2.03
C ILE A 49 6.11 5.28 1.71
N PHE A 50 5.44 4.31 1.12
CA PHE A 50 4.03 4.45 0.73
C PHE A 50 3.14 3.62 1.65
N LYS A 51 1.98 4.15 1.94
CA LYS A 51 0.94 3.46 2.72
C LYS A 51 -0.18 3.01 1.79
N THR A 52 -0.89 1.97 2.19
CA THR A 52 -2.03 1.43 1.46
C THR A 52 -3.29 1.68 2.27
N LEU A 53 -4.22 2.39 1.69
CA LEU A 53 -5.51 2.73 2.30
C LEU A 53 -6.63 2.14 1.47
N VAL A 54 -7.74 1.79 2.12
CA VAL A 54 -8.96 1.36 1.44
C VAL A 54 -10.05 2.39 1.72
N ALA A 55 -10.69 2.83 0.66
CA ALA A 55 -11.78 3.80 0.73
C ALA A 55 -12.99 3.23 0.00
N VAL A 56 -14.15 3.87 0.17
CA VAL A 56 -15.39 3.42 -0.45
C VAL A 56 -15.98 4.58 -1.26
N GLY A 57 -16.13 4.35 -2.55
CA GLY A 57 -16.77 5.31 -3.45
C GLY A 57 -18.26 5.00 -3.61
N ASN A 58 -19.06 6.04 -3.77
CA ASN A 58 -20.52 5.88 -3.90
C ASN A 58 -20.93 5.14 -5.19
N LYS A 59 -20.09 5.16 -6.22
CA LYS A 59 -20.35 4.44 -7.47
C LYS A 59 -19.56 3.15 -7.60
N THR A 60 -18.27 3.18 -7.24
CA THR A 60 -17.37 2.05 -7.42
C THR A 60 -17.42 1.02 -6.29
N GLY A 61 -17.89 1.42 -5.09
CA GLY A 61 -17.66 0.64 -3.89
C GLY A 61 -16.21 0.74 -3.44
N PRO A 62 -15.65 -0.32 -2.81
CA PRO A 62 -14.28 -0.26 -2.28
C PRO A 62 -13.23 -0.03 -3.36
N LEU A 63 -12.24 0.79 -3.03
CA LEU A 63 -11.07 1.05 -3.87
C LEU A 63 -9.83 1.18 -3.00
N VAL A 64 -8.66 1.00 -3.60
CA VAL A 64 -7.38 1.00 -2.91
C VAL A 64 -6.56 2.21 -3.34
N VAL A 65 -5.92 2.84 -2.37
CA VAL A 65 -5.05 3.99 -2.60
C VAL A 65 -3.67 3.68 -2.03
N VAL A 66 -2.63 3.89 -2.83
CA VAL A 66 -1.23 3.74 -2.42
C VAL A 66 -0.58 5.11 -2.57
N MET A 67 -0.09 5.67 -1.45
CA MET A 67 0.38 7.05 -1.43
C MET A 67 1.47 7.24 -0.38
N PRO A 68 2.28 8.32 -0.49
CA PRO A 68 3.34 8.56 0.49
C PRO A 68 2.78 8.62 1.91
N SER A 69 3.43 7.89 2.84
CA SER A 69 2.96 7.75 4.22
C SER A 69 2.82 9.07 4.97
N HIS A 70 3.67 10.05 4.63
CA HIS A 70 3.67 11.36 5.30
C HIS A 70 2.61 12.33 4.78
N THR A 71 1.83 11.91 3.77
CA THR A 71 0.80 12.75 3.16
C THR A 71 -0.61 12.27 3.54
N GLU A 72 -1.60 13.09 3.26
CA GLU A 72 -3.00 12.75 3.49
C GLU A 72 -3.74 12.58 2.17
N LEU A 73 -4.68 11.65 2.15
CA LEU A 73 -5.53 11.44 0.98
C LEU A 73 -6.46 12.63 0.78
N ASP A 74 -6.48 13.15 -0.43
CA ASP A 74 -7.45 14.17 -0.83
C ASP A 74 -8.70 13.45 -1.37
N LEU A 75 -9.75 13.44 -0.55
CA LEU A 75 -10.98 12.71 -0.89
C LEU A 75 -11.65 13.25 -2.15
N LYS A 76 -11.50 14.53 -2.43
CA LYS A 76 -12.05 15.13 -3.66
C LYS A 76 -11.28 14.69 -4.89
N LYS A 77 -9.95 14.66 -4.80
CA LYS A 77 -9.09 14.21 -5.90
C LYS A 77 -9.37 12.74 -6.22
N ILE A 78 -9.40 11.87 -5.21
CA ILE A 78 -9.65 10.45 -5.46
C ILE A 78 -11.07 10.21 -5.99
N ALA A 79 -12.05 10.96 -5.55
CA ALA A 79 -13.40 10.86 -6.09
C ALA A 79 -13.41 11.17 -7.58
N LYS A 80 -12.74 12.24 -7.98
CA LYS A 80 -12.66 12.63 -9.39
C LYS A 80 -11.95 11.60 -10.24
N VAL A 81 -10.77 11.13 -9.77
CA VAL A 81 -9.95 10.16 -10.50
C VAL A 81 -10.67 8.83 -10.66
N SER A 82 -11.39 8.41 -9.63
CA SER A 82 -12.10 7.11 -9.61
C SER A 82 -13.50 7.15 -10.25
N GLY A 83 -13.97 8.34 -10.63
CA GLY A 83 -15.31 8.47 -11.21
C GLY A 83 -16.43 8.44 -10.19
N ASN A 84 -16.14 8.74 -8.94
CA ASN A 84 -17.12 8.83 -7.86
C ASN A 84 -17.51 10.27 -7.59
N LYS A 85 -18.70 10.47 -7.03
CA LYS A 85 -19.09 11.78 -6.52
C LYS A 85 -18.58 11.99 -5.10
N LYS A 86 -18.56 10.92 -4.33
CA LYS A 86 -18.12 10.95 -2.92
C LYS A 86 -17.33 9.71 -2.59
N VAL A 87 -16.24 9.89 -1.86
CA VAL A 87 -15.40 8.80 -1.35
C VAL A 87 -15.23 9.00 0.15
N GLU A 88 -15.37 7.92 0.90
CA GLU A 88 -15.18 7.90 2.35
C GLU A 88 -14.16 6.82 2.70
N MET A 89 -13.48 6.98 3.83
CA MET A 89 -12.57 5.93 4.28
C MET A 89 -13.34 4.71 4.76
N LEU A 90 -12.80 3.52 4.49
CA LEU A 90 -13.36 2.27 5.01
C LEU A 90 -13.11 2.21 6.52
N HIS A 91 -14.10 1.70 7.27
CA HIS A 91 -13.90 1.46 8.70
C HIS A 91 -12.84 0.39 8.93
N VAL A 92 -11.96 0.62 9.90
CA VAL A 92 -10.84 -0.28 10.19
C VAL A 92 -11.31 -1.72 10.48
N HIS A 93 -12.42 -1.88 11.18
CA HIS A 93 -12.94 -3.21 11.52
C HIS A 93 -13.43 -4.01 10.31
N ASP A 94 -13.68 -3.35 9.18
CA ASP A 94 -14.10 -4.03 7.94
C ASP A 94 -12.91 -4.41 7.06
N LEU A 95 -11.71 -3.90 7.38
CA LEU A 95 -10.54 -4.05 6.53
C LEU A 95 -10.13 -5.51 6.33
N GLU A 96 -10.02 -6.26 7.41
CA GLU A 96 -9.55 -7.66 7.34
C GLU A 96 -10.52 -8.54 6.57
N GLU A 97 -11.82 -8.38 6.79
CA GLU A 97 -12.83 -9.14 6.07
C GLU A 97 -12.78 -8.86 4.57
N LEU A 98 -12.59 -7.60 4.20
CA LEU A 98 -12.56 -7.20 2.80
C LEU A 98 -11.26 -7.59 2.08
N THR A 99 -10.12 -7.37 2.73
CA THR A 99 -8.80 -7.50 2.07
C THR A 99 -7.99 -8.73 2.46
N GLY A 100 -8.24 -9.29 3.63
CA GLY A 100 -7.42 -10.35 4.22
C GLY A 100 -6.22 -9.81 5.00
N TYR A 101 -6.05 -8.50 5.06
CA TYR A 101 -4.95 -7.85 5.77
C TYR A 101 -5.48 -6.98 6.91
N ILE A 102 -4.63 -6.74 7.91
CA ILE A 102 -4.97 -5.89 9.05
C ILE A 102 -4.29 -4.53 8.93
N ARG A 103 -4.78 -3.56 9.68
CA ARG A 103 -4.19 -2.22 9.74
C ARG A 103 -2.71 -2.31 10.13
N GLY A 104 -1.86 -1.59 9.41
CA GLY A 104 -0.41 -1.63 9.60
C GLY A 104 0.28 -2.73 8.82
N GLY A 105 -0.48 -3.67 8.26
CA GLY A 105 0.04 -4.76 7.43
C GLY A 105 -0.72 -4.95 6.14
N CYS A 106 -1.45 -3.92 5.69
CA CYS A 106 -2.24 -4.01 4.45
C CYS A 106 -1.36 -3.74 3.23
N SER A 107 -1.22 -4.75 2.37
CA SER A 107 -0.49 -4.64 1.11
C SER A 107 -1.44 -4.37 -0.05
N PRO A 108 -1.01 -3.61 -1.07
CA PRO A 108 -1.81 -3.48 -2.28
C PRO A 108 -1.83 -4.77 -3.12
N VAL A 109 -0.92 -5.70 -2.83
CA VAL A 109 -0.79 -6.97 -3.57
C VAL A 109 -1.40 -8.11 -2.76
N GLY A 110 -2.18 -8.95 -3.41
CA GLY A 110 -2.68 -10.18 -2.78
C GLY A 110 -3.90 -10.01 -1.90
N MET A 111 -4.69 -8.99 -2.09
CA MET A 111 -5.98 -8.85 -1.41
C MET A 111 -6.93 -9.97 -1.84
N LYS A 112 -7.88 -10.32 -0.97
CA LYS A 112 -8.88 -11.37 -1.25
C LYS A 112 -9.59 -11.17 -2.58
N LYS A 113 -9.82 -9.91 -2.96
CA LYS A 113 -10.46 -9.53 -4.21
C LYS A 113 -9.66 -8.39 -4.83
N GLN A 114 -9.48 -8.44 -6.15
CA GLN A 114 -8.85 -7.32 -6.87
C GLN A 114 -9.80 -6.14 -6.87
N LEU A 115 -9.38 -5.06 -6.22
CA LEU A 115 -10.13 -3.81 -6.15
C LEU A 115 -9.50 -2.78 -7.07
N PRO A 116 -10.27 -1.80 -7.58
CA PRO A 116 -9.67 -0.68 -8.30
C PRO A 116 -8.59 -0.03 -7.44
N THR A 117 -7.39 0.15 -8.01
CA THR A 117 -6.23 0.62 -7.27
C THR A 117 -5.66 1.88 -7.93
N TYR A 118 -5.35 2.85 -7.09
CA TYR A 118 -4.80 4.16 -7.50
C TYR A 118 -3.51 4.40 -6.74
N ILE A 119 -2.43 4.69 -7.48
CA ILE A 119 -1.13 4.97 -6.87
C ILE A 119 -0.80 6.44 -7.13
N ASP A 120 -0.40 7.15 -6.07
CA ASP A 120 -0.01 8.55 -6.24
C ASP A 120 1.13 8.66 -7.24
N GLN A 121 0.99 9.59 -8.18
CA GLN A 121 1.93 9.72 -9.30
C GLN A 121 3.36 10.05 -8.86
N SER A 122 3.55 10.56 -7.64
CA SER A 122 4.89 10.81 -7.10
C SER A 122 5.75 9.54 -7.05
N ALA A 123 5.11 8.37 -7.01
CA ALA A 123 5.82 7.09 -7.04
C ALA A 123 6.71 6.97 -8.28
N LEU A 124 6.29 7.55 -9.39
CA LEU A 124 7.02 7.46 -10.66
C LEU A 124 8.31 8.28 -10.68
N ASN A 125 8.55 9.11 -9.65
CA ASN A 125 9.79 9.87 -9.51
C ASN A 125 10.94 9.02 -8.98
N TYR A 126 10.68 7.79 -8.56
CA TYR A 126 11.66 6.92 -7.91
C TYR A 126 11.80 5.60 -8.67
N GLU A 127 13.01 5.02 -8.63
CA GLU A 127 13.21 3.68 -9.19
C GLU A 127 12.46 2.62 -8.40
N THR A 128 12.41 2.80 -7.07
CA THR A 128 11.68 1.91 -6.17
C THR A 128 10.94 2.70 -5.12
N ILE A 129 9.82 2.13 -4.68
CA ILE A 129 9.06 2.60 -3.53
C ILE A 129 8.91 1.43 -2.57
N THR A 130 8.60 1.74 -1.31
CA THR A 130 8.42 0.74 -0.27
C THR A 130 6.97 0.71 0.17
N VAL A 131 6.37 -0.48 0.18
CA VAL A 131 4.98 -0.69 0.61
C VAL A 131 4.93 -1.86 1.59
N SER A 132 3.83 -1.97 2.33
CA SER A 132 3.64 -3.14 3.20
C SER A 132 3.64 -4.43 2.38
N ALA A 133 4.30 -5.44 2.90
CA ALA A 133 4.35 -6.75 2.28
C ALA A 133 3.30 -7.73 2.83
N GLY A 134 2.29 -7.23 3.54
CA GLY A 134 1.15 -8.02 3.99
C GLY A 134 1.23 -8.50 5.44
N ARG A 135 2.14 -7.96 6.21
CA ARG A 135 2.30 -8.28 7.63
C ARG A 135 2.92 -7.07 8.34
N ARG A 136 2.49 -6.81 9.56
CA ARG A 136 3.10 -5.78 10.39
C ARG A 136 4.60 -6.08 10.55
N GLY A 137 5.43 -5.06 10.39
CA GLY A 137 6.88 -5.20 10.50
C GLY A 137 7.57 -5.70 9.25
N LEU A 138 6.84 -5.92 8.16
CA LEU A 138 7.40 -6.38 6.90
C LEU A 138 7.03 -5.44 5.76
N GLN A 139 8.04 -4.92 5.10
CA GLN A 139 7.90 -4.04 3.94
C GLN A 139 8.59 -4.68 2.74
N MET A 140 8.17 -4.31 1.55
CA MET A 140 8.86 -4.67 0.32
C MET A 140 9.15 -3.43 -0.51
N GLU A 141 10.32 -3.41 -1.08
CA GLU A 141 10.77 -2.34 -1.97
C GLU A 141 10.79 -2.88 -3.38
N LEU A 142 10.10 -2.21 -4.30
CA LEU A 142 9.99 -2.66 -5.68
C LEU A 142 9.74 -1.47 -6.62
N SER A 143 9.86 -1.74 -7.92
CA SER A 143 9.59 -0.74 -8.95
C SER A 143 8.10 -0.34 -8.92
N PRO A 144 7.80 0.98 -8.89
CA PRO A 144 6.40 1.42 -8.94
C PRO A 144 5.68 1.03 -10.21
N THR A 145 6.38 0.95 -11.34
CA THR A 145 5.77 0.53 -12.61
C THR A 145 5.45 -0.96 -12.58
N ASP A 146 6.31 -1.78 -12.00
CA ASP A 146 6.03 -3.21 -11.82
C ASP A 146 4.83 -3.42 -10.90
N LEU A 147 4.80 -2.68 -9.79
CA LEU A 147 3.66 -2.73 -8.86
C LEU A 147 2.37 -2.30 -9.57
N GLY A 148 2.43 -1.20 -10.30
CA GLY A 148 1.27 -0.69 -11.03
C GLY A 148 0.72 -1.69 -12.03
N SER A 149 1.59 -2.37 -12.76
CA SER A 149 1.19 -3.42 -13.71
C SER A 149 0.56 -4.60 -12.99
N LEU A 150 1.17 -5.02 -11.87
CA LEU A 150 0.71 -6.17 -11.11
C LEU A 150 -0.71 -6.00 -10.57
N VAL A 151 -1.03 -4.82 -10.06
CA VAL A 151 -2.33 -4.52 -9.46
C VAL A 151 -3.26 -3.73 -10.39
N ARG A 152 -2.83 -3.50 -11.62
CA ARG A 152 -3.58 -2.75 -12.64
C ARG A 152 -3.96 -1.35 -12.14
N ALA A 153 -3.00 -0.68 -11.55
CA ALA A 153 -3.22 0.63 -10.94
C ALA A 153 -3.29 1.76 -11.96
N THR A 154 -4.00 2.80 -11.56
CA THR A 154 -3.97 4.10 -12.24
C THR A 154 -3.08 5.03 -11.41
N PHE A 155 -2.16 5.73 -12.07
CA PHE A 155 -1.30 6.73 -11.42
C PHE A 155 -1.91 8.11 -11.61
N ASP A 156 -2.11 8.83 -10.54
CA ASP A 156 -2.63 10.21 -10.59
C ASP A 156 -2.32 10.93 -9.28
N SER A 157 -2.55 12.22 -9.25
CA SER A 157 -2.37 13.01 -8.03
C SER A 157 -3.56 12.79 -7.11
N ILE A 158 -3.32 12.23 -5.93
CA ILE A 158 -4.37 11.84 -5.01
C ILE A 158 -4.16 12.31 -3.57
N HIS A 159 -3.02 12.95 -3.29
CA HIS A 159 -2.76 13.46 -1.94
C HIS A 159 -3.02 14.97 -1.86
N THR A 160 -3.21 15.47 -0.64
CA THR A 160 -3.36 16.91 -0.39
C THR A 160 -2.03 17.61 -0.66
N ASN A 161 -2.14 18.85 -1.07
CA ASN A 161 -0.95 19.67 -1.31
C ASN A 161 -0.33 20.16 0.00
#